data_1e4d86e75784a630f0196a6b630345af
#
_entry.id   1e4d86e75784a630f0196a6b630345af
#
_cell.length_a   1.000
_cell.length_b   1.000
_cell.length_c   1.000
_cell.angle_alpha   90.00
_cell.angle_beta   90.00
_cell.angle_gamma   90.00
#
_symmetry.space_group_name_H-M   'P 1'
#
loop_
_entity.id
_entity.type
_entity.pdbx_description
1 polymer ?
#
loop_
_entity_poly.entity_id
_entity_poly.type
_entity_poly.pdbx_seq_one_letter_code
_entity_poly.pdbx_strand_id
1 'polypeptide(L)'
;RNVATLDAVTAIIVLAACQYLTTKMVQKSGTAAEVVKAEPTLLTHKGDYLRDAMERTRISEEEIKTALRQNGITANADANWVVLETNGELSVIPRQDVRWGDADALSGVHCPDDLED
;
A
#
# COMPACT_ATOMS: atom_id res chain seq x y z
N ARG A 1 -5.91 52.10 -8.16
CA ARG A 1 -6.25 51.32 -9.36
C ARG A 1 -5.11 50.45 -9.80
N ASN A 2 -3.91 51.01 -9.96
CA ASN A 2 -2.71 50.21 -10.25
C ASN A 2 -2.33 49.32 -9.08
N VAL A 3 -2.65 49.73 -7.85
CA VAL A 3 -2.37 48.95 -6.66
C VAL A 3 -3.19 47.67 -6.64
N ALA A 4 -4.46 47.72 -7.04
CA ALA A 4 -5.32 46.53 -7.09
C ALA A 4 -4.82 45.53 -8.13
N THR A 5 -4.34 46.02 -9.29
CA THR A 5 -3.77 45.18 -10.33
C THR A 5 -2.46 44.52 -9.86
N LEU A 6 -1.61 45.29 -9.19
CA LEU A 6 -0.35 44.77 -8.63
C LEU A 6 -0.61 43.72 -7.54
N ASP A 7 -1.62 43.95 -6.70
CA ASP A 7 -1.99 43.00 -5.67
C ASP A 7 -2.47 41.68 -6.29
N ALA A 8 -3.28 41.75 -7.35
CA ALA A 8 -3.78 40.57 -8.04
C ALA A 8 -2.63 39.77 -8.67
N VAL A 9 -1.69 40.47 -9.33
CA VAL A 9 -0.54 39.83 -9.94
C VAL A 9 0.34 39.18 -8.87
N THR A 10 0.57 39.88 -7.77
CA THR A 10 1.37 39.35 -6.67
C THR A 10 0.73 38.11 -6.08
N ALA A 11 -0.60 38.09 -5.88
CA ALA A 11 -1.31 36.95 -5.35
C ALA A 11 -1.17 35.74 -6.28
N ILE A 12 -1.27 35.95 -7.59
CA ILE A 12 -1.11 34.87 -8.57
C ILE A 12 0.30 34.30 -8.53
N ILE A 13 1.31 35.16 -8.45
CA ILE A 13 2.71 34.76 -8.40
C ILE A 13 2.98 33.94 -7.12
N VAL A 14 2.49 34.40 -5.98
CA VAL A 14 2.68 33.71 -4.71
C VAL A 14 2.01 32.33 -4.74
N LEU A 15 0.78 32.27 -5.26
CA LEU A 15 0.07 31.00 -5.37
C LEU A 15 0.82 30.03 -6.28
N ALA A 16 1.28 30.49 -7.42
CA ALA A 16 2.04 29.63 -8.34
C ALA A 16 3.35 29.15 -7.72
N ALA A 17 4.04 30.02 -6.97
CA ALA A 17 5.28 29.66 -6.29
C ALA A 17 5.01 28.61 -5.22
N CYS A 18 3.93 28.76 -4.45
CA CYS A 18 3.55 27.78 -3.42
C CYS A 18 3.25 26.41 -4.04
N GLN A 19 2.52 26.39 -5.15
CA GLN A 19 2.22 25.14 -5.86
C GLN A 19 3.50 24.48 -6.39
N TYR A 20 4.39 25.26 -6.95
CA TYR A 20 5.66 24.76 -7.45
C TYR A 20 6.52 24.16 -6.34
N LEU A 21 6.62 24.86 -5.22
CA LEU A 21 7.38 24.37 -4.07
C LEU A 21 6.78 23.08 -3.50
N THR A 22 5.45 23.02 -3.38
CA THR A 22 4.77 21.84 -2.90
C THR A 22 5.05 20.65 -3.82
N THR A 23 4.94 20.85 -5.12
CA THR A 23 5.22 19.79 -6.09
C THR A 23 6.67 19.33 -6.00
N LYS A 24 7.61 20.26 -5.88
CA LYS A 24 9.04 19.92 -5.75
C LYS A 24 9.30 19.14 -4.46
N MET A 25 8.69 19.53 -3.36
CA MET A 25 8.86 18.85 -2.09
C MET A 25 8.34 17.42 -2.16
N VAL A 26 7.20 17.21 -2.78
CA VAL A 26 6.63 15.87 -2.95
C VAL A 26 7.54 15.01 -3.82
N GLN A 27 8.07 15.57 -4.89
CA GLN A 27 8.98 14.84 -5.78
C GLN A 27 10.32 14.52 -5.13
N LYS A 28 10.84 15.42 -4.30
CA LYS A 28 12.10 15.20 -3.60
C LYS A 28 11.97 14.28 -2.41
N SER A 29 10.80 14.25 -1.78
CA SER A 29 10.60 13.33 -0.67
C SER A 29 10.63 11.91 -1.22
N GLY A 30 11.39 11.03 -0.59
CA GLY A 30 11.44 9.63 -0.99
C GLY A 30 10.07 8.96 -1.00
N THR A 31 9.09 9.58 -0.36
CA THR A 31 7.73 9.09 -0.29
C THR A 31 7.11 8.92 -1.67
N ALA A 32 7.26 9.91 -2.55
CA ALA A 32 6.71 9.82 -3.90
C ALA A 32 7.38 8.69 -4.70
N ALA A 33 8.70 8.57 -4.58
CA ALA A 33 9.44 7.50 -5.24
C ALA A 33 9.06 6.13 -4.66
N GLU A 34 8.83 6.07 -3.36
CA GLU A 34 8.39 4.83 -2.70
C GLU A 34 7.01 4.41 -3.17
N VAL A 35 6.09 5.37 -3.35
CA VAL A 35 4.75 5.08 -3.84
C VAL A 35 4.83 4.52 -5.27
N VAL A 36 5.67 5.11 -6.12
CA VAL A 36 5.85 4.65 -7.50
C VAL A 36 6.47 3.26 -7.54
N LYS A 37 7.35 2.96 -6.59
CA LYS A 37 8.03 1.67 -6.48
C LYS A 37 7.35 0.75 -5.49
N ALA A 38 6.13 1.09 -5.03
CA ALA A 38 5.43 0.28 -4.07
C ALA A 38 5.19 -1.12 -4.64
N GLU A 39 5.48 -2.12 -3.84
CA GLU A 39 5.27 -3.52 -4.18
C GLU A 39 4.13 -4.07 -3.36
N PRO A 40 3.37 -5.03 -3.90
CA PRO A 40 2.41 -5.75 -3.07
C PRO A 40 3.14 -6.35 -1.86
N THR A 41 2.50 -6.32 -0.70
CA THR A 41 3.10 -6.79 0.54
C THR A 41 2.27 -7.93 1.13
N LEU A 42 2.94 -9.02 1.45
CA LEU A 42 2.29 -10.16 2.09
C LEU A 42 1.97 -9.82 3.55
N LEU A 43 0.72 -10.01 3.95
CA LEU A 43 0.25 -9.70 5.29
C LEU A 43 0.00 -10.95 6.14
N THR A 44 -0.42 -12.06 5.52
CA THR A 44 -0.58 -13.32 6.22
C THR A 44 0.01 -14.45 5.38
N HIS A 45 0.45 -15.51 6.06
CA HIS A 45 1.00 -16.69 5.42
C HIS A 45 0.40 -17.92 6.10
N LYS A 46 -0.45 -18.64 5.36
CA LYS A 46 -1.09 -19.90 5.81
C LYS A 46 -1.71 -19.79 7.21
N GLY A 47 -2.40 -18.70 7.44
CA GLY A 47 -3.11 -18.45 8.69
C GLY A 47 -2.34 -17.68 9.73
N ASP A 48 -1.06 -17.41 9.51
CA ASP A 48 -0.23 -16.66 10.44
C ASP A 48 -0.13 -15.20 10.03
N TYR A 49 -0.42 -14.30 10.96
CA TYR A 49 -0.27 -12.87 10.73
C TYR A 49 1.20 -12.48 10.72
N LEU A 50 1.61 -11.78 9.67
CA LEU A 50 2.97 -11.22 9.59
C LEU A 50 2.95 -9.83 10.24
N ARG A 51 3.16 -9.79 11.55
CA ARG A 51 3.00 -8.57 12.35
C ARG A 51 3.86 -7.42 11.86
N ASP A 52 5.10 -7.70 11.48
CA ASP A 52 6.01 -6.66 10.99
C ASP A 52 5.48 -6.01 9.71
N ALA A 53 4.96 -6.82 8.79
CA ALA A 53 4.39 -6.32 7.55
C ALA A 53 3.14 -5.50 7.82
N MET A 54 2.28 -5.98 8.74
CA MET A 54 1.06 -5.27 9.12
C MET A 54 1.40 -3.91 9.73
N GLU A 55 2.41 -3.87 10.58
CA GLU A 55 2.83 -2.62 11.22
C GLU A 55 3.39 -1.62 10.22
N ARG A 56 4.25 -2.10 9.29
CA ARG A 56 4.82 -1.23 8.26
C ARG A 56 3.76 -0.65 7.34
N THR A 57 2.76 -1.43 7.00
CA THR A 57 1.70 -1.02 6.08
C THR A 57 0.52 -0.39 6.81
N ARG A 58 0.52 -0.41 8.15
CA ARG A 58 -0.56 0.11 8.98
C ARG A 58 -1.90 -0.56 8.72
N ILE A 59 -1.85 -1.85 8.40
CA ILE A 59 -3.03 -2.67 8.21
C ILE A 59 -3.32 -3.41 9.51
N SER A 60 -4.56 -3.32 10.00
CA SER A 60 -4.97 -3.98 11.23
C SER A 60 -5.54 -5.37 10.96
N GLU A 61 -5.64 -6.18 12.01
CA GLU A 61 -6.32 -7.47 11.91
C GLU A 61 -7.78 -7.32 11.45
N GLU A 62 -8.43 -6.25 11.88
CA GLU A 62 -9.83 -5.99 11.51
C GLU A 62 -9.97 -5.79 10.01
N GLU A 63 -9.03 -5.10 9.40
CA GLU A 63 -9.04 -4.91 7.95
C GLU A 63 -8.84 -6.23 7.22
N ILE A 64 -7.96 -7.09 7.72
CA ILE A 64 -7.75 -8.43 7.16
C ILE A 64 -9.01 -9.27 7.31
N LYS A 65 -9.63 -9.23 8.48
CA LYS A 65 -10.88 -9.96 8.72
C LYS A 65 -11.99 -9.49 7.78
N THR A 66 -12.07 -8.19 7.56
CA THR A 66 -13.05 -7.63 6.62
C THR A 66 -12.83 -8.18 5.21
N ALA A 67 -11.59 -8.21 4.77
CA ALA A 67 -11.25 -8.75 3.46
C ALA A 67 -11.60 -10.24 3.35
N LEU A 68 -11.36 -11.00 4.42
CA LEU A 68 -11.73 -12.43 4.46
C LEU A 68 -13.24 -12.58 4.29
N ARG A 69 -14.02 -11.80 5.03
CA ARG A 69 -15.50 -11.86 4.94
C ARG A 69 -16.00 -11.49 3.55
N GLN A 70 -15.38 -10.51 2.93
CA GLN A 70 -15.74 -10.07 1.57
C GLN A 70 -15.51 -11.19 0.54
N ASN A 71 -14.62 -12.11 0.85
CA ASN A 71 -14.29 -13.23 -0.02
C ASN A 71 -14.94 -14.55 0.46
N GLY A 72 -15.85 -14.48 1.42
CA GLY A 72 -16.58 -15.65 1.89
C GLY A 72 -15.77 -16.56 2.82
N ILE A 73 -14.66 -16.09 3.34
CA ILE A 73 -13.79 -16.86 4.22
C ILE A 73 -14.08 -16.47 5.66
N THR A 74 -14.31 -17.46 6.51
CA THR A 74 -14.72 -17.23 7.89
C THR A 74 -13.58 -17.30 8.90
N ALA A 75 -12.43 -17.86 8.51
CA ALA A 75 -11.29 -18.00 9.40
C ALA A 75 -10.00 -17.70 8.63
N ASN A 76 -9.04 -17.08 9.31
CA ASN A 76 -7.75 -16.76 8.69
C ASN A 76 -7.01 -18.02 8.23
N ALA A 77 -7.19 -19.14 8.96
CA ALA A 77 -6.56 -20.41 8.60
C ALA A 77 -7.04 -20.96 7.25
N ASP A 78 -8.20 -20.52 6.78
CA ASP A 78 -8.77 -20.95 5.50
C ASP A 78 -8.27 -20.12 4.32
N ALA A 79 -7.42 -19.13 4.56
CA ALA A 79 -6.74 -18.37 3.53
C ALA A 79 -5.25 -18.69 3.56
N ASN A 80 -4.68 -19.00 2.41
CA ASN A 80 -3.24 -19.24 2.34
C ASN A 80 -2.48 -17.92 2.51
N TRP A 81 -2.93 -16.89 1.81
CA TRP A 81 -2.21 -15.61 1.82
C TRP A 81 -3.20 -14.46 1.71
N VAL A 82 -2.86 -13.36 2.38
CA VAL A 82 -3.54 -12.07 2.20
C VAL A 82 -2.46 -11.07 1.82
N VAL A 83 -2.65 -10.40 0.70
CA VAL A 83 -1.66 -9.49 0.13
C VAL A 83 -2.26 -8.09 0.03
N LEU A 84 -1.50 -7.09 0.49
CA LEU A 84 -1.87 -5.69 0.28
C LEU A 84 -1.36 -5.27 -1.10
N GLU A 85 -2.28 -4.97 -1.99
CA GLU A 85 -1.96 -4.54 -3.34
C GLU A 85 -1.54 -3.06 -3.37
N THR A 86 -0.91 -2.65 -4.46
CA THR A 86 -0.42 -1.28 -4.60
C THR A 86 -1.54 -0.25 -4.67
N ASN A 87 -2.75 -0.66 -5.00
CA ASN A 87 -3.92 0.22 -5.02
C ASN A 87 -4.64 0.31 -3.66
N GLY A 88 -4.08 -0.32 -2.63
CA GLY A 88 -4.66 -0.31 -1.29
C GLY A 88 -5.68 -1.41 -1.02
N GLU A 89 -6.01 -2.22 -2.00
CA GLU A 89 -6.93 -3.33 -1.83
C GLU A 89 -6.21 -4.54 -1.24
N LEU A 90 -6.97 -5.41 -0.58
CA LEU A 90 -6.44 -6.66 -0.02
C LEU A 90 -6.87 -7.82 -0.90
N SER A 91 -5.90 -8.54 -1.43
CA SER A 91 -6.14 -9.76 -2.19
C SER A 91 -6.10 -10.94 -1.25
N VAL A 92 -7.17 -11.74 -1.25
CA VAL A 92 -7.27 -12.92 -0.40
C VAL A 92 -7.20 -14.16 -1.28
N ILE A 93 -6.22 -15.03 -0.97
CA ILE A 93 -6.04 -16.28 -1.70
C ILE A 93 -6.54 -17.40 -0.81
N PRO A 94 -7.60 -18.12 -1.21
CA PRO A 94 -8.18 -19.17 -0.41
C PRO A 94 -7.21 -20.32 -0.18
N ARG A 95 -7.49 -21.13 0.82
CA ARG A 95 -6.66 -22.28 1.15
C ARG A 95 -6.53 -23.23 -0.04
N GLN A 96 -5.29 -23.51 -0.39
CA GLN A 96 -4.94 -24.39 -1.50
C GLN A 96 -3.70 -25.18 -1.09
N ASP A 97 -3.55 -26.35 -1.69
CA ASP A 97 -2.35 -27.16 -1.49
C ASP A 97 -1.26 -26.71 -2.47
N VAL A 98 -0.78 -25.49 -2.28
CA VAL A 98 0.24 -24.86 -3.12
C VAL A 98 1.34 -24.32 -2.22
N ARG A 99 2.58 -24.55 -2.62
CA ARG A 99 3.74 -24.01 -1.91
C ARG A 99 4.00 -22.60 -2.38
N TRP A 100 4.55 -21.78 -1.47
CA TRP A 100 4.86 -20.40 -1.80
C TRP A 100 5.75 -20.28 -3.05
N GLY A 101 6.76 -21.13 -3.16
CA GLY A 101 7.69 -21.11 -4.29
C GLY A 101 7.06 -21.48 -5.63
N ASP A 102 5.92 -22.20 -5.59
CA ASP A 102 5.21 -22.62 -6.79
C ASP A 102 4.10 -21.66 -7.20
N ALA A 103 3.87 -20.61 -6.41
CA ALA A 103 2.81 -19.64 -6.66
C ALA A 103 3.32 -18.47 -7.51
N ASP A 104 3.36 -18.65 -8.81
CA ASP A 104 3.89 -17.66 -9.76
C ASP A 104 3.20 -16.31 -9.64
N ALA A 105 1.90 -16.31 -9.34
CA ALA A 105 1.12 -15.08 -9.23
C ALA A 105 1.57 -14.21 -8.05
N LEU A 106 2.30 -14.80 -7.11
CA LEU A 106 2.81 -14.09 -5.92
C LEU A 106 4.26 -13.66 -6.08
N SER A 107 4.86 -13.91 -7.24
CA SER A 107 6.20 -13.39 -7.51
C SER A 107 6.13 -11.86 -7.55
N GLY A 108 7.11 -11.21 -6.95
CA GLY A 108 7.11 -9.76 -6.83
C GLY A 108 6.40 -9.22 -5.59
N VAL A 109 5.76 -10.08 -4.79
CA VAL A 109 5.17 -9.68 -3.52
C VAL A 109 6.27 -9.63 -2.46
N HIS A 110 6.33 -8.52 -1.73
CA HIS A 110 7.31 -8.37 -0.66
C HIS A 110 6.94 -9.31 0.51
N CYS A 111 7.85 -10.13 0.91
CA CYS A 111 7.65 -11.09 2.00
C CYS A 111 8.94 -11.26 2.81
N PRO A 112 8.85 -11.78 4.05
CA PRO A 112 10.03 -12.08 4.84
C PRO A 112 10.93 -13.12 4.16
N ASP A 113 12.23 -12.97 4.32
CA ASP A 113 13.21 -13.90 3.73
C ASP A 113 13.14 -15.29 4.34
N ASP A 114 12.65 -15.39 5.57
CA ASP A 114 12.55 -16.65 6.30
C ASP A 114 11.18 -17.32 6.18
N LEU A 115 10.42 -16.96 5.14
CA LEU A 115 9.08 -17.51 4.94
C LEU A 115 9.18 -19.00 4.56
N GLU A 116 8.51 -19.83 5.34
CA GLU A 116 8.46 -21.28 5.09
C GLU A 116 7.17 -21.66 4.35
N ASP A 117 7.28 -22.65 3.50
CA ASP A 117 6.14 -23.14 2.73
C ASP A 117 5.19 -24.02 3.55
#